data_222a5bf0d8cce10d084a64da6d4dfed5
#
_entry.id   222a5bf0d8cce10d084a64da6d4dfed5
#
_cell.length_a   1.000
_cell.length_b   1.000
_cell.length_c   1.000
_cell.angle_alpha   90.00
_cell.angle_beta   90.00
_cell.angle_gamma   90.00
#
_symmetry.space_group_name_H-M   'P 1'
#
loop_
_entity.id
_entity.type
_entity.pdbx_description
1 polymer ?
#
loop_
_entity_poly.entity_id
_entity_poly.type
_entity_poly.pdbx_seq_one_letter_code
_entity_poly.pdbx_strand_id
1 'polypeptide(L)'
;MPGHLPVAIVFALLLASPLGQAGAEPLDPIPAFIAELQSAIRDDDKDWLADHLHLPVNYFGKTKQVISSKDWFLKHYATVIGPELKANVLKQDPNSYFKNYQGVMVGDGGRNIWLDDFGDEGAGVPASFEIITINSSD
;
A
#
# COMPACT_ATOMS: atom_id res chain seq x y z
N MET A 1 -12.47 67.88 23.30
CA MET A 1 -12.79 66.58 23.81
C MET A 1 -12.70 65.57 22.71
N PRO A 2 -11.68 64.82 22.70
CA PRO A 2 -11.56 63.78 21.68
C PRO A 2 -12.59 62.68 21.95
N GLY A 3 -13.48 62.51 21.04
CA GLY A 3 -14.35 61.34 21.03
C GLY A 3 -13.61 60.10 20.70
N HIS A 4 -13.54 59.21 21.60
CA HIS A 4 -13.04 57.89 21.29
C HIS A 4 -14.12 57.06 20.64
N LEU A 5 -13.92 56.79 19.37
CA LEU A 5 -14.72 55.79 18.70
C LEU A 5 -14.18 54.40 19.12
N PRO A 6 -15.02 53.57 19.68
CA PRO A 6 -14.59 52.18 19.85
C PRO A 6 -14.42 51.58 18.46
N VAL A 7 -13.24 51.21 18.19
CA VAL A 7 -12.98 50.34 17.03
C VAL A 7 -13.65 48.99 17.35
N ALA A 8 -14.83 48.84 16.80
CA ALA A 8 -15.44 47.52 16.79
C ALA A 8 -14.58 46.65 15.86
N ILE A 9 -13.72 45.89 16.46
CA ILE A 9 -13.02 44.81 15.75
C ILE A 9 -14.06 43.73 15.53
N VAL A 10 -14.66 43.74 14.39
CA VAL A 10 -15.47 42.61 13.95
C VAL A 10 -14.49 41.51 13.62
N PHE A 11 -14.26 40.64 14.55
CA PHE A 11 -13.70 39.34 14.24
C PHE A 11 -14.76 38.58 13.45
N ALA A 12 -14.67 38.68 12.15
CA ALA A 12 -15.30 37.67 11.32
C ALA A 12 -14.54 36.39 11.55
N LEU A 13 -15.04 35.62 12.49
CA LEU A 13 -14.57 34.25 12.65
C LEU A 13 -15.05 33.49 11.41
N LEU A 14 -14.18 33.46 10.42
CA LEU A 14 -14.32 32.50 9.34
C LEU A 14 -14.02 31.16 9.95
N LEU A 15 -15.04 30.57 10.52
CA LEU A 15 -15.04 29.15 10.77
C LEU A 15 -15.00 28.49 9.40
N ALA A 16 -13.80 28.11 8.99
CA ALA A 16 -13.64 27.14 7.95
C ALA A 16 -14.27 25.84 8.47
N SER A 17 -15.56 25.73 8.29
CA SER A 17 -16.24 24.49 8.64
C SER A 17 -15.74 23.40 7.72
N PRO A 18 -15.44 22.20 8.24
CA PRO A 18 -14.99 21.08 7.43
C PRO A 18 -16.14 20.46 6.63
N LEU A 19 -16.93 21.28 5.97
CA LEU A 19 -18.10 20.83 5.20
C LEU A 19 -17.71 19.90 4.04
N GLY A 20 -16.43 19.91 3.62
CA GLY A 20 -15.94 19.01 2.61
C GLY A 20 -15.71 17.57 3.06
N GLN A 21 -15.76 17.30 4.37
CA GLN A 21 -15.52 15.95 4.90
C GLN A 21 -16.79 15.19 5.23
N ALA A 22 -17.91 15.88 5.45
CA ALA A 22 -19.16 15.25 5.86
C ALA A 22 -19.88 14.46 4.77
N GLY A 23 -19.35 14.41 3.55
CA GLY A 23 -19.90 13.64 2.45
C GLY A 23 -18.82 13.02 1.56
N ALA A 24 -17.55 13.07 2.01
CA ALA A 24 -16.46 12.48 1.27
C ALA A 24 -16.54 10.96 1.35
N GLU A 25 -16.52 10.27 0.21
CA GLU A 25 -16.34 8.83 0.17
C GLU A 25 -14.98 8.47 0.76
N PRO A 26 -14.86 7.31 1.44
CA PRO A 26 -13.57 6.83 1.91
C PRO A 26 -12.59 6.76 0.75
N LEU A 27 -11.38 7.28 0.94
CA LEU A 27 -10.32 7.14 -0.05
C LEU A 27 -10.00 5.66 -0.24
N ASP A 28 -9.81 5.25 -1.50
CA ASP A 28 -9.31 3.92 -1.80
C ASP A 28 -7.90 3.76 -1.19
N PRO A 29 -7.68 2.83 -0.27
CA PRO A 29 -6.38 2.64 0.37
C PRO A 29 -5.36 1.94 -0.53
N ILE A 30 -5.77 1.37 -1.65
CA ILE A 30 -4.91 0.53 -2.49
C ILE A 30 -3.78 1.33 -3.14
N PRO A 31 -4.02 2.49 -3.77
CA PRO A 31 -2.92 3.25 -4.37
C PRO A 31 -1.82 3.64 -3.39
N ALA A 32 -2.20 4.06 -2.18
CA ALA A 32 -1.24 4.42 -1.15
C ALA A 32 -0.39 3.21 -0.73
N PHE A 33 -1.00 2.05 -0.58
CA PHE A 33 -0.27 0.83 -0.22
C PHE A 33 0.68 0.38 -1.35
N ILE A 34 0.24 0.44 -2.60
CA ILE A 34 1.11 0.13 -3.74
C ILE A 34 2.33 1.05 -3.74
N ALA A 35 2.15 2.35 -3.47
CA ALA A 35 3.26 3.30 -3.40
C ALA A 35 4.24 2.95 -2.25
N GLU A 36 3.75 2.52 -1.10
CA GLU A 36 4.59 2.06 0.01
C GLU A 36 5.36 0.79 -0.36
N LEU A 37 4.70 -0.17 -0.99
CA LEU A 37 5.34 -1.39 -1.49
C LEU A 37 6.46 -1.06 -2.50
N GLN A 38 6.18 -0.16 -3.42
CA GLN A 38 7.17 0.28 -4.40
C GLN A 38 8.37 0.95 -3.73
N SER A 39 8.15 1.79 -2.73
CA SER A 39 9.24 2.40 -1.96
C SER A 39 10.09 1.36 -1.26
N ALA A 40 9.47 0.38 -0.63
CA ALA A 40 10.18 -0.70 0.04
C ALA A 40 11.03 -1.54 -0.94
N ILE A 41 10.47 -1.84 -2.10
CA ILE A 41 11.19 -2.59 -3.15
C ILE A 41 12.31 -1.76 -3.76
N ARG A 42 12.09 -0.46 -4.00
CA ARG A 42 13.11 0.45 -4.53
C ARG A 42 14.31 0.54 -3.60
N ASP A 43 14.05 0.63 -2.32
CA ASP A 43 15.07 0.83 -1.29
C ASP A 43 15.61 -0.48 -0.72
N ASP A 44 15.14 -1.62 -1.22
CA ASP A 44 15.47 -2.97 -0.71
C ASP A 44 15.22 -3.09 0.80
N ASP A 45 14.09 -2.52 1.25
CA ASP A 45 13.65 -2.59 2.64
C ASP A 45 13.06 -3.97 2.94
N LYS A 46 13.94 -4.92 3.16
CA LYS A 46 13.61 -6.33 3.38
C LYS A 46 12.74 -6.51 4.62
N ASP A 47 13.01 -5.75 5.65
CA ASP A 47 12.28 -5.87 6.92
C ASP A 47 10.83 -5.42 6.74
N TRP A 48 10.60 -4.32 6.06
CA TRP A 48 9.24 -3.88 5.72
C TRP A 48 8.50 -4.95 4.92
N LEU A 49 9.15 -5.50 3.90
CA LEU A 49 8.55 -6.55 3.07
C LEU A 49 8.27 -7.81 3.88
N ALA A 50 9.20 -8.24 4.71
CA ALA A 50 9.00 -9.41 5.57
C ALA A 50 7.84 -9.22 6.55
N ASP A 51 7.66 -8.01 7.08
CA ASP A 51 6.58 -7.68 8.00
C ASP A 51 5.20 -7.65 7.32
N HIS A 52 5.17 -7.53 6.00
CA HIS A 52 3.93 -7.52 5.22
C HIS A 52 3.66 -8.84 4.50
N LEU A 53 4.39 -9.89 4.81
CA LEU A 53 4.10 -11.23 4.30
C LEU A 53 2.96 -11.88 5.09
N HIS A 54 1.96 -12.35 4.39
CA HIS A 54 0.95 -13.23 4.97
C HIS A 54 1.41 -14.68 4.82
N LEU A 55 2.09 -15.17 5.84
CA LEU A 55 2.68 -16.52 5.82
C LEU A 55 1.61 -17.61 5.97
N PRO A 56 1.68 -18.67 5.19
CA PRO A 56 2.67 -18.96 4.13
C PRO A 56 2.36 -18.20 2.84
N VAL A 57 3.41 -17.71 2.16
CA VAL A 57 3.29 -17.01 0.88
C VAL A 57 3.59 -18.00 -0.26
N ASN A 58 2.74 -18.02 -1.27
CA ASN A 58 3.01 -18.78 -2.49
C ASN A 58 4.11 -18.07 -3.28
N TYR A 59 5.16 -18.81 -3.59
CA TYR A 59 6.29 -18.28 -4.35
C TYR A 59 6.51 -19.10 -5.62
N PHE A 60 6.40 -18.45 -6.75
CA PHE A 60 6.63 -19.03 -8.07
C PHE A 60 7.92 -18.43 -8.65
N GLY A 61 9.04 -19.07 -8.32
CA GLY A 61 10.33 -18.84 -8.96
C GLY A 61 10.55 -19.85 -10.08
N LYS A 62 11.73 -20.40 -10.19
CA LYS A 62 12.02 -21.50 -11.14
C LYS A 62 11.15 -22.73 -10.85
N THR A 63 10.80 -22.92 -9.60
CA THR A 63 9.87 -23.96 -9.13
C THR A 63 8.85 -23.34 -8.20
N LYS A 64 7.71 -24.00 -8.05
CA LYS A 64 6.72 -23.59 -7.06
C LYS A 64 7.21 -23.91 -5.66
N GLN A 65 7.22 -22.93 -4.79
CA GLN A 65 7.62 -23.04 -3.40
C GLN A 65 6.61 -22.33 -2.49
N VAL A 66 6.79 -22.52 -1.19
CA VAL A 66 6.03 -21.81 -0.17
C VAL A 66 7.03 -21.16 0.78
N ILE A 67 6.87 -19.84 0.98
CA ILE A 67 7.65 -19.12 1.98
C ILE A 67 6.91 -19.24 3.31
N SER A 68 7.52 -19.94 4.27
CA SER A 68 6.89 -20.25 5.55
C SER A 68 7.45 -19.44 6.72
N SER A 69 8.53 -18.69 6.51
CA SER A 69 9.13 -17.88 7.56
C SER A 69 9.72 -16.58 7.03
N LYS A 70 9.73 -15.55 7.87
CA LYS A 70 10.39 -14.29 7.57
C LYS A 70 11.90 -14.46 7.41
N ASP A 71 12.51 -15.30 8.24
CA ASP A 71 13.95 -15.56 8.19
C ASP A 71 14.37 -16.15 6.84
N TRP A 72 13.62 -17.10 6.33
CA TRP A 72 13.89 -17.66 5.02
C TRP A 72 13.81 -16.59 3.94
N PHE A 73 12.76 -15.77 3.97
CA PHE A 73 12.58 -14.67 3.02
C PHE A 73 13.76 -13.68 3.07
N LEU A 74 14.17 -13.28 4.26
CA LEU A 74 15.28 -12.34 4.42
C LEU A 74 16.58 -12.90 3.85
N LYS A 75 16.84 -14.18 4.05
CA LYS A 75 18.05 -14.85 3.52
C LYS A 75 18.01 -15.01 2.00
N HIS A 76 16.83 -15.13 1.42
CA HIS A 76 16.65 -15.38 -0.03
C HIS A 76 16.08 -14.18 -0.78
N TYR A 77 16.09 -13.02 -0.15
CA TYR A 77 15.47 -11.80 -0.68
C TYR A 77 15.88 -11.49 -2.12
N ALA A 78 17.17 -11.51 -2.42
CA ALA A 78 17.68 -11.17 -3.75
C ALA A 78 17.20 -12.14 -4.84
N THR A 79 16.91 -13.37 -4.48
CA THR A 79 16.35 -14.36 -5.41
C THR A 79 14.84 -14.21 -5.55
N VAL A 80 14.14 -14.01 -4.44
CA VAL A 80 12.68 -13.86 -4.42
C VAL A 80 12.26 -12.57 -5.11
N ILE A 81 12.87 -11.45 -4.73
CA ILE A 81 12.66 -10.15 -5.37
C ILE A 81 13.82 -9.91 -6.34
N GLY A 82 13.81 -10.63 -7.44
CA GLY A 82 14.82 -10.47 -8.47
C GLY A 82 14.66 -9.16 -9.26
N PRO A 83 15.66 -8.81 -10.07
CA PRO A 83 15.69 -7.51 -10.76
C PRO A 83 14.53 -7.30 -11.72
N GLU A 84 14.03 -8.34 -12.36
CA GLU A 84 12.93 -8.22 -13.32
C GLU A 84 11.58 -8.06 -12.64
N LEU A 85 11.33 -8.77 -11.54
CA LEU A 85 10.17 -8.54 -10.70
C LEU A 85 10.19 -7.13 -10.12
N LYS A 86 11.34 -6.71 -9.61
CA LYS A 86 11.54 -5.36 -9.10
C LYS A 86 11.19 -4.31 -10.15
N ALA A 87 11.70 -4.45 -11.37
CA ALA A 87 11.40 -3.52 -12.45
C ALA A 87 9.90 -3.48 -12.78
N ASN A 88 9.24 -4.63 -12.84
CA ASN A 88 7.81 -4.70 -13.12
C ASN A 88 6.95 -4.04 -12.04
N VAL A 89 7.29 -4.25 -10.77
CA VAL A 89 6.58 -3.63 -9.66
C VAL A 89 6.77 -2.12 -9.67
N LEU A 90 7.99 -1.64 -9.93
CA LEU A 90 8.30 -0.21 -9.90
C LEU A 90 7.68 0.57 -11.05
N LYS A 91 7.42 -0.04 -12.19
CA LYS A 91 6.77 0.65 -13.32
C LYS A 91 5.24 0.71 -13.21
N GLN A 92 4.63 0.00 -12.27
CA GLN A 92 3.20 0.00 -12.06
C GLN A 92 2.72 1.40 -11.64
N ASP A 93 1.68 1.91 -12.31
CA ASP A 93 0.96 3.09 -11.82
C ASP A 93 0.09 2.69 -10.63
N PRO A 94 0.32 3.27 -9.43
CA PRO A 94 -0.50 2.94 -8.25
C PRO A 94 -1.99 3.21 -8.42
N ASN A 95 -2.36 4.14 -9.31
CA ASN A 95 -3.76 4.50 -9.56
C ASN A 95 -4.41 3.64 -10.63
N SER A 96 -3.66 2.78 -11.29
CA SER A 96 -4.13 1.95 -12.40
C SER A 96 -3.80 0.48 -12.14
N TYR A 97 -4.34 -0.05 -11.06
CA TYR A 97 -4.06 -1.40 -10.60
C TYR A 97 -5.14 -2.39 -11.06
N PHE A 98 -4.74 -3.66 -11.13
CA PHE A 98 -5.64 -4.77 -11.38
C PHE A 98 -6.12 -5.39 -10.07
N LYS A 99 -7.42 -5.64 -9.97
CA LYS A 99 -8.03 -6.27 -8.81
C LYS A 99 -9.10 -7.28 -9.26
N ASN A 100 -9.11 -8.44 -8.60
CA ASN A 100 -10.16 -9.44 -8.76
C ASN A 100 -10.45 -10.13 -7.41
N TYR A 101 -11.19 -11.24 -7.44
CA TYR A 101 -11.52 -11.99 -6.23
C TYR A 101 -10.29 -12.58 -5.51
N GLN A 102 -9.15 -12.70 -6.18
CA GLN A 102 -7.91 -13.20 -5.60
C GLN A 102 -7.11 -12.12 -4.89
N GLY A 103 -7.41 -10.84 -5.15
CA GLY A 103 -6.72 -9.71 -4.54
C GLY A 103 -6.28 -8.66 -5.55
N VAL A 104 -5.26 -7.90 -5.18
CA VAL A 104 -4.66 -6.84 -5.99
C VAL A 104 -3.33 -7.32 -6.55
N MET A 105 -3.15 -7.19 -7.86
CA MET A 105 -1.90 -7.55 -8.53
C MET A 105 -1.08 -6.28 -8.78
N VAL A 106 0.18 -6.31 -8.36
CA VAL A 106 1.17 -5.26 -8.64
C VAL A 106 2.25 -5.84 -9.54
N GLY A 107 2.47 -5.22 -10.68
CA GLY A 107 3.29 -5.75 -11.76
C GLY A 107 2.42 -6.26 -12.90
N ASP A 108 3.01 -6.99 -13.83
CA ASP A 108 2.31 -7.54 -14.99
C ASP A 108 2.84 -8.92 -15.38
N GLY A 109 2.15 -9.56 -16.33
CA GLY A 109 2.57 -10.83 -16.90
C GLY A 109 2.83 -11.90 -15.85
N GLY A 110 3.96 -12.57 -15.94
CA GLY A 110 4.37 -13.61 -15.00
C GLY A 110 5.19 -13.11 -13.82
N ARG A 111 5.44 -11.80 -13.72
CA ARG A 111 6.26 -11.18 -12.67
C ARG A 111 5.46 -10.13 -11.93
N ASN A 112 4.91 -10.53 -10.79
CA ASN A 112 4.01 -9.68 -10.02
C ASN A 112 3.96 -10.11 -8.55
N ILE A 113 3.38 -9.24 -7.74
CA ILE A 113 3.10 -9.49 -6.34
C ILE A 113 1.60 -9.36 -6.15
N TRP A 114 1.00 -10.34 -5.49
CA TRP A 114 -0.41 -10.31 -5.14
C TRP A 114 -0.58 -9.93 -3.68
N LEU A 115 -1.50 -9.01 -3.46
CA LEU A 115 -1.88 -8.48 -2.15
C LEU A 115 -3.31 -8.87 -1.84
N ASP A 116 -3.59 -9.10 -0.57
CA ASP A 116 -4.96 -9.22 -0.08
C ASP A 116 -5.17 -8.31 1.12
N ASP A 117 -6.41 -7.94 1.35
CA ASP A 117 -6.80 -7.08 2.47
C ASP A 117 -7.32 -7.95 3.61
N PHE A 118 -6.63 -7.91 4.75
CA PHE A 118 -6.98 -8.62 5.97
C PHE A 118 -7.66 -7.72 6.99
N GLY A 119 -8.01 -6.49 6.60
CA GLY A 119 -8.92 -5.65 7.36
C GLY A 119 -10.37 -6.06 7.20
N ASP A 120 -11.24 -5.46 7.95
CA ASP A 120 -12.68 -5.64 7.85
C ASP A 120 -13.37 -4.31 8.19
N GLU A 121 -13.69 -3.54 7.18
CA GLU A 121 -14.33 -2.23 7.35
C GLU A 121 -15.71 -2.35 8.02
N GLY A 122 -16.43 -3.43 7.72
CA GLY A 122 -17.73 -3.70 8.33
C GLY A 122 -17.65 -3.94 9.84
N ALA A 123 -16.51 -4.44 10.33
CA ALA A 123 -16.22 -4.62 11.76
C ALA A 123 -15.39 -3.47 12.34
N GLY A 124 -15.17 -2.39 11.60
CA GLY A 124 -14.36 -1.25 12.04
C GLY A 124 -12.86 -1.51 12.03
N VAL A 125 -12.39 -2.55 11.33
CA VAL A 125 -10.97 -2.87 11.19
C VAL A 125 -10.46 -2.23 9.89
N PRO A 126 -9.49 -1.30 9.97
CA PRO A 126 -8.94 -0.66 8.78
C PRO A 126 -8.36 -1.65 7.79
N ALA A 127 -8.28 -1.25 6.52
CA ALA A 127 -7.60 -2.02 5.48
C ALA A 127 -6.17 -2.35 5.92
N SER A 128 -5.80 -3.61 5.75
CA SER A 128 -4.47 -4.13 6.11
C SER A 128 -4.00 -5.06 5.01
N PHE A 129 -3.19 -4.54 4.09
CA PHE A 129 -2.71 -5.31 2.96
C PHE A 129 -1.48 -6.12 3.33
N GLU A 130 -1.48 -7.37 2.90
CA GLU A 130 -0.36 -8.29 3.06
C GLU A 130 -0.09 -9.02 1.75
N ILE A 131 1.15 -9.45 1.59
CA ILE A 131 1.61 -10.18 0.41
C ILE A 131 1.22 -11.65 0.55
N ILE A 132 0.45 -12.16 -0.41
CA ILE A 132 -0.03 -13.54 -0.42
C ILE A 132 0.65 -14.42 -1.47
N THR A 133 1.13 -13.81 -2.57
CA THR A 133 1.77 -14.55 -3.67
C THR A 133 2.85 -13.67 -4.31
N ILE A 134 3.97 -14.28 -4.64
CA ILE A 134 5.06 -13.65 -5.37
C ILE A 134 5.37 -14.50 -6.59
N ASN A 135 5.24 -13.91 -7.77
CA ASN A 135 5.61 -14.52 -9.05
C ASN A 135 6.85 -13.82 -9.59
N SER A 136 7.96 -14.53 -9.61
CA SER A 136 9.23 -14.00 -10.12
C SER A 136 9.88 -14.92 -11.16
N SER A 137 9.12 -15.86 -11.69
CA SER A 137 9.61 -16.77 -12.72
C SER A 137 9.84 -16.07 -14.05
N ASP A 138 10.89 -16.45 -14.72
CA ASP A 138 11.20 -16.07 -16.09
C ASP A 138 10.47 -16.96 -17.10
#